data_0a14e8b2709e4d40838f2b0ceae60dc2
#
_entry.id   0a14e8b2709e4d40838f2b0ceae60dc2
#
_cell.length_a   1.000
_cell.length_b   1.000
_cell.length_c   1.000
_cell.angle_alpha   90.00
_cell.angle_beta   90.00
_cell.angle_gamma   90.00
#
_symmetry.space_group_name_H-M   'P 1'
#
loop_
_entity.id
_entity.type
_entity.pdbx_description
1 polymer ?
#
loop_
_entity_poly.entity_id
_entity_poly.type
_entity_poly.pdbx_seq_one_letter_code
_entity_poly.pdbx_strand_id
1 'polypeptide(L)'
;MSAPESLHELGRARQAARADKNFALADQLRDQIAQGGYEIVDVVGGFELHAKSLVQVFADIQKLKNLPKSDRAITVAMVVNGFHEDAITSVNSVKAHSSAEILILATQPAEDLSSIVDSHTHVIQLENDPGWGECANAALRIISTPFAVIMDPSTTFTGDAITPVLQELEKKDFVAVGWRGGLINIEDQWRSVDDKGTGEVDVLFSYFLAVDKDAALQAGGFNARAIYYRNADIEFSLRLKHASGHLLQMDLPLEQGRHHGYYDTEESFRDAQSKKNYDRILERFRGKEAILSPRR
;
A
#
# COMPACT_ATOMS: atom_id res chain seq x y z
N MET A 1 -18.61 -16.78 -9.42
CA MET A 1 -18.74 -17.59 -10.68
C MET A 1 -18.67 -19.05 -10.31
N SER A 2 -19.50 -19.93 -10.91
CA SER A 2 -19.40 -21.36 -10.68
C SER A 2 -18.13 -21.92 -11.35
N ALA A 3 -17.52 -22.95 -10.73
CA ALA A 3 -16.35 -23.62 -11.30
C ALA A 3 -16.68 -24.22 -12.68
N PRO A 4 -15.72 -24.22 -13.62
CA PRO A 4 -15.88 -24.90 -14.91
C PRO A 4 -16.20 -26.38 -14.76
N GLU A 5 -17.01 -26.94 -15.67
CA GLU A 5 -17.38 -28.37 -15.61
C GLU A 5 -16.18 -29.30 -15.66
N SER A 6 -15.11 -28.95 -16.38
CA SER A 6 -13.87 -29.71 -16.41
C SER A 6 -13.23 -29.86 -15.01
N LEU A 7 -13.34 -28.88 -14.14
CA LEU A 7 -12.85 -28.99 -12.76
C LEU A 7 -13.77 -29.83 -11.89
N HIS A 8 -15.08 -29.83 -12.14
CA HIS A 8 -16.02 -30.75 -11.48
C HIS A 8 -15.73 -32.20 -11.88
N GLU A 9 -15.32 -32.47 -13.14
CA GLU A 9 -14.87 -33.80 -13.57
C GLU A 9 -13.63 -34.26 -12.82
N LEU A 10 -12.63 -33.39 -12.66
CA LEU A 10 -11.43 -33.67 -11.85
C LEU A 10 -11.81 -33.92 -10.38
N GLY A 11 -12.75 -33.18 -9.83
CA GLY A 11 -13.27 -33.37 -8.47
C GLY A 11 -13.91 -34.76 -8.28
N ARG A 12 -14.75 -35.17 -9.23
CA ARG A 12 -15.37 -36.53 -9.24
C ARG A 12 -14.31 -37.64 -9.35
N ALA A 13 -13.33 -37.48 -10.25
CA ALA A 13 -12.23 -38.43 -10.41
C ALA A 13 -11.38 -38.53 -9.12
N ARG A 14 -11.10 -37.39 -8.44
CA ARG A 14 -10.41 -37.39 -7.15
C ARG A 14 -11.21 -38.14 -6.09
N GLN A 15 -12.51 -37.95 -6.02
CA GLN A 15 -13.37 -38.63 -5.07
C GLN A 15 -13.34 -40.18 -5.29
N ALA A 16 -13.40 -40.62 -6.55
CA ALA A 16 -13.25 -42.04 -6.91
C ALA A 16 -11.87 -42.57 -6.51
N ALA A 17 -10.79 -41.86 -6.82
CA ALA A 17 -9.43 -42.25 -6.44
C ALA A 17 -9.27 -42.41 -4.92
N ARG A 18 -9.92 -41.55 -4.13
CA ARG A 18 -9.92 -41.69 -2.65
C ARG A 18 -10.71 -42.91 -2.16
N ALA A 19 -11.85 -43.16 -2.79
CA ALA A 19 -12.65 -44.35 -2.47
C ALA A 19 -11.85 -45.65 -2.73
N ASP A 20 -11.04 -45.67 -3.81
CA ASP A 20 -10.15 -46.76 -4.19
C ASP A 20 -8.82 -46.76 -3.41
N LYS A 21 -8.65 -45.84 -2.44
CA LYS A 21 -7.42 -45.62 -1.64
C LYS A 21 -6.18 -45.29 -2.47
N ASN A 22 -6.36 -44.80 -3.69
CA ASN A 22 -5.28 -44.35 -4.55
C ASN A 22 -4.97 -42.85 -4.23
N PHE A 23 -4.28 -42.64 -3.12
CA PHE A 23 -4.00 -41.26 -2.62
C PHE A 23 -3.05 -40.50 -3.53
N ALA A 24 -2.11 -41.19 -4.22
CA ALA A 24 -1.21 -40.53 -5.16
C ALA A 24 -1.96 -39.88 -6.33
N LEU A 25 -2.93 -40.58 -6.92
CA LEU A 25 -3.79 -40.04 -7.97
C LEU A 25 -4.69 -38.92 -7.43
N ALA A 26 -5.24 -39.11 -6.22
CA ALA A 26 -6.08 -38.09 -5.61
C ALA A 26 -5.33 -36.78 -5.36
N ASP A 27 -4.06 -36.85 -4.98
CA ASP A 27 -3.20 -35.66 -4.80
C ASP A 27 -2.86 -34.98 -6.14
N GLN A 28 -2.54 -35.75 -7.18
CA GLN A 28 -2.34 -35.23 -8.54
C GLN A 28 -3.58 -34.47 -9.06
N LEU A 29 -4.77 -35.03 -8.85
CA LEU A 29 -6.03 -34.42 -9.28
C LEU A 29 -6.34 -33.15 -8.47
N ARG A 30 -6.02 -33.12 -7.18
CA ARG A 30 -6.10 -31.92 -6.36
C ARG A 30 -5.19 -30.84 -6.90
N ASP A 31 -3.95 -31.17 -7.26
CA ASP A 31 -2.99 -30.22 -7.81
C ASP A 31 -3.44 -29.68 -9.18
N GLN A 32 -4.08 -30.49 -10.02
CA GLN A 32 -4.68 -30.03 -11.28
C GLN A 32 -5.84 -29.06 -11.04
N ILE A 33 -6.71 -29.32 -10.04
CA ILE A 33 -7.77 -28.40 -9.63
C ILE A 33 -7.17 -27.09 -9.12
N ALA A 34 -6.10 -27.16 -8.31
CA ALA A 34 -5.39 -25.98 -7.81
C ALA A 34 -4.73 -25.16 -8.92
N GLN A 35 -4.18 -25.80 -9.96
CA GLN A 35 -3.69 -25.14 -11.18
C GLN A 35 -4.80 -24.48 -11.99
N GLY A 36 -6.02 -25.02 -11.92
CA GLY A 36 -7.22 -24.40 -12.48
C GLY A 36 -7.77 -23.22 -11.67
N GLY A 37 -7.09 -22.81 -10.59
CA GLY A 37 -7.49 -21.66 -9.76
C GLY A 37 -8.58 -21.98 -8.74
N TYR A 38 -8.78 -23.26 -8.37
CA TYR A 38 -9.79 -23.67 -7.40
C TYR A 38 -9.19 -24.55 -6.31
N GLU A 39 -9.81 -24.52 -5.15
CA GLU A 39 -9.59 -25.47 -4.05
C GLU A 39 -10.76 -26.44 -3.96
N ILE A 40 -10.46 -27.71 -3.68
CA ILE A 40 -11.48 -28.73 -3.45
C ILE A 40 -11.61 -28.98 -1.95
N VAL A 41 -12.83 -28.81 -1.44
CA VAL A 41 -13.19 -29.07 -0.06
C VAL A 41 -14.12 -30.27 0.01
N ASP A 42 -13.74 -31.27 0.82
CA ASP A 42 -14.58 -32.45 1.02
C ASP A 42 -15.74 -32.07 1.97
N VAL A 43 -16.96 -32.36 1.53
CA VAL A 43 -18.19 -32.14 2.31
C VAL A 43 -18.98 -33.45 2.46
N VAL A 44 -19.96 -33.48 3.34
CA VAL A 44 -20.81 -34.65 3.53
C VAL A 44 -21.54 -34.96 2.23
N GLY A 45 -21.22 -36.11 1.65
CA GLY A 45 -21.85 -36.60 0.42
C GLY A 45 -21.16 -36.16 -0.88
N GLY A 46 -20.02 -35.43 -0.81
CA GLY A 46 -19.34 -35.01 -2.04
C GLY A 46 -18.15 -34.08 -1.81
N PHE A 47 -18.06 -33.10 -2.68
CA PHE A 47 -17.05 -32.06 -2.61
C PHE A 47 -17.62 -30.71 -3.11
N GLU A 48 -17.00 -29.64 -2.71
CA GLU A 48 -17.22 -28.31 -3.24
C GLU A 48 -15.94 -27.76 -3.86
N LEU A 49 -16.06 -26.96 -4.91
CA LEU A 49 -14.97 -26.24 -5.54
C LEU A 49 -15.10 -24.76 -5.21
N HIS A 50 -14.15 -24.25 -4.46
CA HIS A 50 -14.05 -22.83 -4.12
C HIS A 50 -12.98 -22.18 -4.98
N ALA A 51 -13.27 -21.01 -5.55
CA ALA A 51 -12.25 -20.24 -6.25
C ALA A 51 -11.10 -19.97 -5.26
N LYS A 52 -9.87 -20.28 -5.68
CA LYS A 52 -8.69 -20.02 -4.85
C LYS A 52 -8.54 -18.53 -4.67
N SER A 53 -8.45 -18.09 -3.45
CA SER A 53 -8.18 -16.69 -3.17
C SER A 53 -6.82 -16.31 -3.77
N LEU A 54 -6.80 -15.24 -4.55
CA LEU A 54 -5.57 -14.63 -5.07
C LEU A 54 -4.93 -13.71 -4.03
N VAL A 55 -5.63 -13.42 -2.94
CA VAL A 55 -5.13 -12.67 -1.79
C VAL A 55 -4.19 -13.57 -0.99
N GLN A 56 -2.97 -13.09 -0.76
CA GLN A 56 -2.00 -13.78 0.08
C GLN A 56 -2.24 -13.42 1.54
N VAL A 57 -2.48 -14.40 2.40
CA VAL A 57 -2.75 -14.19 3.83
C VAL A 57 -1.51 -14.52 4.65
N PHE A 58 -1.10 -13.62 5.53
CA PHE A 58 0.00 -13.78 6.48
C PHE A 58 -0.45 -13.44 7.89
N ALA A 59 0.01 -14.21 8.88
CA ALA A 59 -0.33 -13.96 10.26
C ALA A 59 0.15 -12.57 10.75
N ASP A 60 1.34 -12.17 10.33
CA ASP A 60 1.96 -10.90 10.74
C ASP A 60 2.99 -10.41 9.71
N ILE A 61 3.46 -9.17 9.88
CA ILE A 61 4.42 -8.53 8.96
C ILE A 61 5.79 -9.20 8.92
N GLN A 62 6.19 -9.96 9.96
CA GLN A 62 7.46 -10.67 10.01
C GLN A 62 7.46 -11.90 9.10
N LYS A 63 6.29 -12.36 8.69
CA LYS A 63 6.13 -13.49 7.76
C LYS A 63 6.08 -13.07 6.30
N LEU A 64 6.01 -11.77 6.02
CA LEU A 64 5.99 -11.27 4.65
C LEU A 64 7.25 -11.66 3.89
N LYS A 65 7.05 -11.99 2.62
CA LYS A 65 8.13 -12.28 1.68
C LYS A 65 8.28 -11.12 0.71
N ASN A 66 9.49 -10.94 0.21
CA ASN A 66 9.71 -9.98 -0.88
C ASN A 66 8.81 -10.33 -2.07
N LEU A 67 8.25 -9.31 -2.70
CA LEU A 67 7.56 -9.48 -3.97
C LEU A 67 8.51 -10.03 -5.03
N PRO A 68 7.98 -10.73 -6.04
CA PRO A 68 8.77 -11.14 -7.20
C PRO A 68 9.52 -9.94 -7.78
N LYS A 69 10.66 -10.24 -8.43
CA LYS A 69 11.41 -9.18 -9.14
C LYS A 69 10.53 -8.62 -10.26
N SER A 70 10.32 -7.31 -10.23
CA SER A 70 9.58 -6.57 -11.25
C SER A 70 10.54 -5.91 -12.24
N ASP A 71 10.10 -5.76 -13.48
CA ASP A 71 10.75 -4.94 -14.52
C ASP A 71 10.25 -3.47 -14.49
N ARG A 72 9.31 -3.17 -13.60
CA ARG A 72 8.77 -1.82 -13.41
C ARG A 72 9.71 -0.97 -12.58
N ALA A 73 9.67 0.35 -12.80
CA ALA A 73 10.50 1.29 -12.07
C ALA A 73 9.91 1.66 -10.68
N ILE A 74 8.59 1.56 -10.51
CA ILE A 74 7.90 2.06 -9.33
C ILE A 74 6.75 1.15 -8.90
N THR A 75 6.53 1.05 -7.60
CA THR A 75 5.37 0.38 -7.00
C THR A 75 4.48 1.40 -6.31
N VAL A 76 3.18 1.39 -6.63
CA VAL A 76 2.15 2.10 -5.87
C VAL A 76 1.67 1.19 -4.75
N ALA A 77 1.95 1.57 -3.52
CA ALA A 77 1.60 0.81 -2.32
C ALA A 77 0.50 1.54 -1.52
N MET A 78 -0.52 0.80 -1.12
CA MET A 78 -1.64 1.29 -0.31
C MET A 78 -1.79 0.41 0.94
N VAL A 79 -2.00 1.04 2.08
CA VAL A 79 -2.43 0.38 3.31
C VAL A 79 -3.94 0.52 3.41
N VAL A 80 -4.65 -0.60 3.39
CA VAL A 80 -6.12 -0.66 3.33
C VAL A 80 -6.67 -1.26 4.62
N ASN A 81 -7.49 -0.48 5.32
CA ASN A 81 -8.18 -0.90 6.53
C ASN A 81 -9.68 -0.71 6.33
N GLY A 82 -10.34 -1.68 5.68
CA GLY A 82 -11.71 -1.54 5.18
C GLY A 82 -11.82 -0.64 3.94
N PHE A 83 -13.04 -0.23 3.57
CA PHE A 83 -13.34 0.63 2.41
C PHE A 83 -12.74 0.09 1.10
N HIS A 84 -12.92 -1.19 0.86
CA HIS A 84 -12.31 -1.92 -0.27
C HIS A 84 -12.78 -1.39 -1.64
N GLU A 85 -13.98 -0.83 -1.74
CA GLU A 85 -14.49 -0.21 -2.98
C GLU A 85 -13.62 0.98 -3.42
N ASP A 86 -13.12 1.78 -2.46
CA ASP A 86 -12.19 2.87 -2.77
C ASP A 86 -10.87 2.30 -3.30
N ALA A 87 -10.33 1.28 -2.65
CA ALA A 87 -9.09 0.63 -3.08
C ALA A 87 -9.24 0.01 -4.48
N ILE A 88 -10.36 -0.63 -4.78
CA ILE A 88 -10.66 -1.18 -6.12
C ILE A 88 -10.72 -0.04 -7.15
N THR A 89 -11.40 1.04 -6.85
CA THR A 89 -11.52 2.21 -7.74
C THR A 89 -10.14 2.84 -7.98
N SER A 90 -9.36 3.03 -6.92
CA SER A 90 -8.00 3.55 -6.98
C SER A 90 -7.09 2.68 -7.84
N VAL A 91 -7.02 1.37 -7.57
CA VAL A 91 -6.22 0.41 -8.35
C VAL A 91 -6.60 0.43 -9.83
N ASN A 92 -7.89 0.42 -10.14
CA ASN A 92 -8.33 0.47 -11.53
C ASN A 92 -7.91 1.77 -12.23
N SER A 93 -7.92 2.91 -11.52
CA SER A 93 -7.44 4.18 -12.06
C SER A 93 -5.92 4.16 -12.30
N VAL A 94 -5.14 3.59 -11.38
CA VAL A 94 -3.68 3.40 -11.56
C VAL A 94 -3.39 2.54 -12.79
N LYS A 95 -4.09 1.41 -12.95
CA LYS A 95 -3.95 0.52 -14.11
C LYS A 95 -4.33 1.20 -15.43
N ALA A 96 -5.32 2.07 -15.41
CA ALA A 96 -5.78 2.78 -16.61
C ALA A 96 -4.77 3.83 -17.10
N HIS A 97 -3.96 4.40 -16.21
CA HIS A 97 -3.12 5.56 -16.49
C HIS A 97 -1.62 5.32 -16.29
N SER A 98 -1.20 4.13 -15.85
CA SER A 98 0.21 3.82 -15.63
C SER A 98 0.53 2.35 -15.80
N SER A 99 1.82 2.05 -15.87
CA SER A 99 2.35 0.69 -15.82
C SER A 99 3.05 0.38 -14.49
N ALA A 100 2.69 1.05 -13.41
CA ALA A 100 3.29 0.81 -12.10
C ALA A 100 2.96 -0.60 -11.59
N GLU A 101 3.83 -1.16 -10.77
CA GLU A 101 3.50 -2.29 -9.89
C GLU A 101 2.55 -1.79 -8.80
N ILE A 102 1.63 -2.63 -8.34
CA ILE A 102 0.68 -2.25 -7.29
C ILE A 102 0.76 -3.25 -6.14
N LEU A 103 0.83 -2.72 -4.91
CA LEU A 103 0.81 -3.50 -3.68
C LEU A 103 -0.29 -2.97 -2.75
N ILE A 104 -1.20 -3.85 -2.36
CA ILE A 104 -2.15 -3.60 -1.28
C ILE A 104 -1.72 -4.39 -0.05
N LEU A 105 -1.55 -3.71 1.08
CA LEU A 105 -1.48 -4.33 2.40
C LEU A 105 -2.80 -4.08 3.13
N ALA A 106 -3.63 -5.11 3.22
CA ALA A 106 -4.90 -5.07 3.92
C ALA A 106 -4.74 -5.55 5.36
N THR A 107 -5.31 -4.83 6.32
CA THR A 107 -5.29 -5.18 7.75
C THR A 107 -6.62 -5.71 8.26
N GLN A 108 -7.53 -6.01 7.32
CA GLN A 108 -8.83 -6.67 7.55
C GLN A 108 -9.06 -7.71 6.44
N PRO A 109 -10.03 -8.63 6.60
CA PRO A 109 -10.38 -9.60 5.56
C PRO A 109 -10.59 -8.93 4.20
N ALA A 110 -9.94 -9.44 3.16
CA ALA A 110 -9.80 -8.76 1.88
C ALA A 110 -10.10 -9.64 0.65
N GLU A 111 -10.95 -10.67 0.80
CA GLU A 111 -11.30 -11.61 -0.27
C GLU A 111 -11.90 -10.93 -1.50
N ASP A 112 -12.67 -9.86 -1.30
CA ASP A 112 -13.28 -9.05 -2.35
C ASP A 112 -12.24 -8.30 -3.20
N LEU A 113 -11.05 -8.03 -2.67
CA LEU A 113 -9.92 -7.49 -3.43
C LEU A 113 -9.28 -8.50 -4.40
N SER A 114 -9.68 -9.78 -4.36
CA SER A 114 -9.20 -10.80 -5.33
C SER A 114 -9.47 -10.39 -6.78
N SER A 115 -10.51 -9.60 -7.01
CA SER A 115 -10.91 -9.15 -8.36
C SER A 115 -9.89 -8.23 -9.04
N ILE A 116 -9.03 -7.57 -8.29
CA ILE A 116 -8.02 -6.64 -8.81
C ILE A 116 -6.63 -7.26 -8.92
N VAL A 117 -6.43 -8.48 -8.41
CA VAL A 117 -5.13 -9.18 -8.45
C VAL A 117 -4.79 -9.64 -9.86
N ASP A 118 -3.57 -9.37 -10.29
CA ASP A 118 -2.99 -9.85 -11.55
C ASP A 118 -1.45 -10.00 -11.41
N SER A 119 -0.73 -10.11 -12.54
CA SER A 119 0.73 -10.28 -12.54
C SER A 119 1.50 -9.08 -11.97
N HIS A 120 0.88 -7.90 -11.91
CA HIS A 120 1.47 -6.63 -11.45
C HIS A 120 0.70 -5.99 -10.29
N THR A 121 -0.32 -6.69 -9.78
CA THR A 121 -1.13 -6.23 -8.66
C THR A 121 -1.18 -7.30 -7.59
N HIS A 122 -0.56 -7.02 -6.46
CA HIS A 122 -0.44 -7.92 -5.34
C HIS A 122 -1.32 -7.45 -4.19
N VAL A 123 -2.13 -8.36 -3.65
CA VAL A 123 -2.93 -8.11 -2.44
C VAL A 123 -2.46 -9.05 -1.35
N ILE A 124 -2.03 -8.47 -0.25
CA ILE A 124 -1.58 -9.17 0.95
C ILE A 124 -2.49 -8.76 2.10
N GLN A 125 -3.09 -9.74 2.75
CA GLN A 125 -3.85 -9.56 3.99
C GLN A 125 -3.00 -9.96 5.18
N LEU A 126 -3.02 -9.11 6.20
CA LEU A 126 -2.45 -9.40 7.52
C LEU A 126 -3.58 -9.77 8.48
N GLU A 127 -3.45 -10.90 9.20
CA GLU A 127 -4.42 -11.31 10.22
C GLU A 127 -4.32 -10.42 11.47
N ASN A 128 -3.12 -9.93 11.78
CA ASN A 128 -2.87 -9.01 12.88
C ASN A 128 -2.51 -7.63 12.32
N ASP A 129 -3.26 -6.60 12.70
CA ASP A 129 -2.98 -5.22 12.33
C ASP A 129 -1.82 -4.65 13.17
N PRO A 130 -0.65 -4.39 12.58
CA PRO A 130 0.49 -3.82 13.30
C PRO A 130 0.43 -2.29 13.39
N GLY A 131 -0.57 -1.67 12.79
CA GLY A 131 -0.71 -0.25 12.59
C GLY A 131 -0.14 0.26 11.26
N TRP A 132 -0.64 1.41 10.85
CA TRP A 132 -0.39 1.98 9.52
C TRP A 132 1.10 2.18 9.21
N GLY A 133 1.86 2.74 10.17
CA GLY A 133 3.30 3.02 9.97
C GLY A 133 4.14 1.77 9.74
N GLU A 134 3.83 0.67 10.44
CA GLU A 134 4.48 -0.61 10.22
C GLU A 134 4.08 -1.23 8.89
N CYS A 135 2.82 -1.11 8.47
CA CYS A 135 2.38 -1.56 7.15
C CYS A 135 3.10 -0.80 6.02
N ALA A 136 3.17 0.54 6.11
CA ALA A 136 3.89 1.36 5.13
C ALA A 136 5.39 0.99 5.06
N ASN A 137 6.03 0.74 6.20
CA ASN A 137 7.41 0.26 6.25
C ASN A 137 7.56 -1.15 5.67
N ALA A 138 6.60 -2.02 5.93
CA ALA A 138 6.60 -3.37 5.37
C ALA A 138 6.50 -3.30 3.84
N ALA A 139 5.61 -2.46 3.30
CA ALA A 139 5.50 -2.23 1.86
C ALA A 139 6.85 -1.80 1.27
N LEU A 140 7.51 -0.78 1.84
CA LEU A 140 8.82 -0.32 1.39
C LEU A 140 9.89 -1.43 1.40
N ARG A 141 9.83 -2.35 2.37
CA ARG A 141 10.80 -3.44 2.48
C ARG A 141 10.60 -4.54 1.43
N ILE A 142 9.34 -4.91 1.14
CA ILE A 142 9.04 -6.10 0.33
C ILE A 142 8.96 -5.83 -1.18
N ILE A 143 8.76 -4.58 -1.60
CA ILE A 143 8.76 -4.23 -3.04
C ILE A 143 10.15 -4.41 -3.65
N SER A 144 10.18 -4.81 -4.93
CA SER A 144 11.43 -5.02 -5.67
C SER A 144 11.86 -3.83 -6.51
N THR A 145 10.98 -2.84 -6.68
CA THR A 145 11.22 -1.62 -7.48
C THR A 145 12.09 -0.62 -6.72
N PRO A 146 12.89 0.22 -7.42
CA PRO A 146 13.72 1.24 -6.78
C PRO A 146 12.93 2.41 -6.19
N PHE A 147 11.74 2.69 -6.75
CA PHE A 147 10.88 3.75 -6.25
C PHE A 147 9.56 3.19 -5.73
N ALA A 148 8.98 3.88 -4.76
CA ALA A 148 7.68 3.56 -4.17
C ALA A 148 6.79 4.79 -4.14
N VAL A 149 5.49 4.61 -4.35
CA VAL A 149 4.46 5.58 -3.96
C VAL A 149 3.72 5.01 -2.76
N ILE A 150 3.66 5.76 -1.66
CA ILE A 150 2.70 5.49 -0.59
C ILE A 150 1.47 6.35 -0.88
N MET A 151 0.33 5.70 -1.10
CA MET A 151 -0.87 6.36 -1.57
C MET A 151 -2.08 6.03 -0.71
N ASP A 152 -2.92 7.02 -0.49
CA ASP A 152 -4.23 6.84 0.14
C ASP A 152 -5.19 6.13 -0.83
N PRO A 153 -5.94 5.10 -0.39
CA PRO A 153 -6.85 4.36 -1.26
C PRO A 153 -8.02 5.19 -1.82
N SER A 154 -8.29 6.38 -1.28
CA SER A 154 -9.30 7.30 -1.83
C SER A 154 -8.75 8.23 -2.94
N THR A 155 -7.46 8.12 -3.28
CA THR A 155 -6.84 8.87 -4.39
C THR A 155 -6.97 8.09 -5.70
N THR A 156 -7.36 8.78 -6.77
CA THR A 156 -7.52 8.21 -8.10
C THR A 156 -6.71 8.99 -9.14
N PHE A 157 -6.26 8.29 -10.16
CA PHE A 157 -5.56 8.87 -11.31
C PHE A 157 -6.58 9.34 -12.34
N THR A 158 -6.41 10.57 -12.85
CA THR A 158 -7.15 11.13 -13.97
C THR A 158 -6.29 11.26 -15.22
N GLY A 159 -5.00 10.91 -15.11
CA GLY A 159 -4.00 10.90 -16.15
C GLY A 159 -2.70 10.28 -15.64
N ASP A 160 -1.64 10.33 -16.44
CA ASP A 160 -0.34 9.78 -16.06
C ASP A 160 0.35 10.66 -14.98
N ALA A 161 0.26 10.23 -13.73
CA ALA A 161 0.97 10.85 -12.62
C ALA A 161 2.35 10.21 -12.35
N ILE A 162 2.65 9.05 -12.94
CA ILE A 162 3.87 8.29 -12.66
C ILE A 162 5.06 8.80 -13.48
N THR A 163 4.91 8.98 -14.78
CA THR A 163 6.02 9.40 -15.64
C THR A 163 6.68 10.70 -15.17
N PRO A 164 5.95 11.82 -14.90
CA PRO A 164 6.58 13.04 -14.44
C PRO A 164 7.28 12.91 -13.09
N VAL A 165 6.75 12.07 -12.20
CA VAL A 165 7.34 11.81 -10.89
C VAL A 165 8.64 11.02 -11.01
N LEU A 166 8.67 9.97 -11.86
CA LEU A 166 9.89 9.21 -12.13
C LEU A 166 10.99 10.09 -12.72
N GLN A 167 10.65 10.99 -13.65
CA GLN A 167 11.60 11.93 -14.23
C GLN A 167 12.28 12.82 -13.19
N GLU A 168 11.56 13.23 -12.14
CA GLU A 168 12.15 14.03 -11.06
C GLU A 168 12.98 13.18 -10.10
N LEU A 169 12.49 11.99 -9.71
CA LEU A 169 13.23 11.10 -8.81
C LEU A 169 14.54 10.56 -9.45
N GLU A 170 14.54 10.29 -10.76
CA GLU A 170 15.74 9.82 -11.50
C GLU A 170 16.85 10.86 -11.60
N LYS A 171 16.52 12.17 -11.55
CA LYS A 171 17.51 13.26 -11.48
C LYS A 171 18.29 13.25 -10.16
N LYS A 172 17.70 12.66 -9.09
CA LYS A 172 18.26 12.59 -7.73
C LYS A 172 18.44 13.94 -7.03
N ASP A 173 17.84 15.00 -7.55
CA ASP A 173 17.78 16.29 -6.85
C ASP A 173 16.77 16.23 -5.69
N PHE A 174 15.76 15.38 -5.81
CA PHE A 174 14.72 15.14 -4.81
C PHE A 174 14.68 13.66 -4.44
N VAL A 175 14.56 13.38 -3.14
CA VAL A 175 14.39 12.00 -2.62
C VAL A 175 12.93 11.60 -2.54
N ALA A 176 12.02 12.58 -2.55
CA ALA A 176 10.58 12.34 -2.61
C ALA A 176 9.87 13.42 -3.42
N VAL A 177 8.81 12.99 -4.09
CA VAL A 177 7.95 13.82 -4.95
C VAL A 177 6.49 13.51 -4.60
N GLY A 178 5.66 14.52 -4.43
CA GLY A 178 4.26 14.29 -4.06
C GLY A 178 3.28 15.27 -4.69
N TRP A 179 2.01 14.93 -4.58
CA TRP A 179 0.92 15.74 -5.11
C TRP A 179 0.55 16.94 -4.22
N ARG A 180 0.52 16.71 -2.91
CA ARG A 180 0.18 17.73 -1.91
C ARG A 180 1.21 17.73 -0.79
N GLY A 181 1.45 18.90 -0.25
CA GLY A 181 2.41 19.13 0.81
C GLY A 181 2.41 20.56 1.28
N GLY A 182 3.50 21.00 1.88
CA GLY A 182 3.60 22.40 2.31
C GLY A 182 4.83 22.69 3.13
N LEU A 183 4.86 23.90 3.69
CA LEU A 183 5.91 24.39 4.56
C LEU A 183 5.46 24.33 6.02
N ILE A 184 6.34 23.87 6.90
CA ILE A 184 6.09 23.94 8.35
C ILE A 184 5.96 25.39 8.77
N ASN A 185 4.87 25.74 9.44
CA ASN A 185 4.67 27.09 9.97
C ASN A 185 5.53 27.29 11.23
N ILE A 186 6.57 28.13 11.10
CA ILE A 186 7.51 28.42 12.20
C ILE A 186 6.86 29.39 13.19
N GLU A 187 6.02 30.32 12.71
CA GLU A 187 5.41 31.35 13.53
C GLU A 187 4.39 30.80 14.53
N ASP A 188 3.70 29.71 14.15
CA ASP A 188 2.83 29.00 15.08
C ASP A 188 3.54 27.86 15.84
N GLN A 189 4.86 27.90 15.88
CA GLN A 189 5.71 26.94 16.60
C GLN A 189 5.58 25.50 16.09
N TRP A 190 5.52 25.33 14.78
CA TRP A 190 5.43 24.00 14.11
C TRP A 190 4.11 23.27 14.34
N ARG A 191 3.02 23.97 14.60
CA ARG A 191 1.72 23.36 14.87
C ARG A 191 0.85 23.19 13.62
N SER A 192 1.23 23.83 12.53
CA SER A 192 0.54 23.73 11.25
C SER A 192 1.51 23.62 10.07
N VAL A 193 0.96 23.29 8.93
CA VAL A 193 1.62 23.26 7.63
C VAL A 193 0.89 24.22 6.71
N ASP A 194 1.62 25.15 6.13
CA ASP A 194 1.10 26.11 5.17
C ASP A 194 1.19 25.56 3.76
N ASP A 195 0.12 25.64 3.01
CA ASP A 195 0.12 25.31 1.58
C ASP A 195 1.00 26.29 0.82
N LYS A 196 1.97 25.77 0.08
CA LYS A 196 2.85 26.58 -0.77
C LYS A 196 2.48 26.46 -2.26
N GLY A 197 1.76 25.42 -2.63
CA GLY A 197 1.64 24.98 -4.01
C GLY A 197 2.91 24.25 -4.50
N THR A 198 3.12 24.21 -5.81
CA THR A 198 4.23 23.46 -6.43
C THR A 198 5.61 24.02 -6.06
N GLY A 199 6.61 23.15 -6.07
CA GLY A 199 7.99 23.46 -5.76
C GLY A 199 8.54 22.71 -4.55
N GLU A 200 9.71 23.11 -4.06
CA GLU A 200 10.33 22.49 -2.90
C GLU A 200 9.53 22.79 -1.62
N VAL A 201 9.26 21.73 -0.82
CA VAL A 201 8.44 21.77 0.39
C VAL A 201 9.15 21.10 1.57
N ASP A 202 8.62 21.33 2.78
CA ASP A 202 9.13 20.66 3.99
C ASP A 202 8.49 19.30 4.19
N VAL A 203 7.23 19.16 3.78
CA VAL A 203 6.45 17.94 3.97
C VAL A 203 5.62 17.62 2.74
N LEU A 204 5.41 16.34 2.51
CA LEU A 204 4.48 15.78 1.54
C LEU A 204 3.45 14.92 2.26
N PHE A 205 2.22 14.93 1.76
CA PHE A 205 1.13 14.15 2.32
C PHE A 205 0.95 12.84 1.55
N SER A 206 0.62 11.78 2.27
CA SER A 206 0.46 10.43 1.73
C SER A 206 -0.82 10.23 0.90
N TYR A 207 -1.49 11.30 0.49
CA TYR A 207 -2.45 11.20 -0.62
C TYR A 207 -1.81 10.60 -1.87
N PHE A 208 -0.61 11.07 -2.19
CA PHE A 208 0.32 10.50 -3.17
C PHE A 208 1.72 11.00 -2.82
N LEU A 209 2.55 10.13 -2.26
CA LEU A 209 3.92 10.41 -1.86
C LEU A 209 4.85 9.38 -2.49
N ALA A 210 5.53 9.77 -3.57
CA ALA A 210 6.55 8.97 -4.22
C ALA A 210 7.93 9.22 -3.57
N VAL A 211 8.74 8.17 -3.42
CA VAL A 211 10.02 8.24 -2.72
C VAL A 211 11.03 7.27 -3.32
N ASP A 212 12.30 7.66 -3.31
CA ASP A 212 13.42 6.74 -3.46
C ASP A 212 13.41 5.77 -2.29
N LYS A 213 13.27 4.47 -2.57
CA LYS A 213 13.13 3.43 -1.56
C LYS A 213 14.33 3.36 -0.62
N ASP A 214 15.53 3.46 -1.16
CA ASP A 214 16.74 3.36 -0.36
C ASP A 214 16.90 4.58 0.54
N ALA A 215 16.62 5.79 0.05
CA ALA A 215 16.57 6.99 0.85
C ALA A 215 15.52 6.90 1.97
N ALA A 216 14.33 6.37 1.66
CA ALA A 216 13.28 6.14 2.66
C ALA A 216 13.73 5.20 3.78
N LEU A 217 14.35 4.07 3.42
CA LEU A 217 14.83 3.08 4.39
C LEU A 217 16.02 3.62 5.22
N GLN A 218 16.95 4.36 4.59
CA GLN A 218 18.08 5.00 5.27
C GLN A 218 17.63 6.07 6.26
N ALA A 219 16.58 6.84 5.93
CA ALA A 219 15.97 7.81 6.85
C ALA A 219 15.21 7.15 8.03
N GLY A 220 15.08 5.81 8.01
CA GLY A 220 14.41 5.00 9.03
C GLY A 220 12.92 4.83 8.81
N GLY A 221 12.41 5.12 7.60
CA GLY A 221 11.03 4.91 7.23
C GLY A 221 10.01 5.73 8.03
N PHE A 222 8.76 5.30 7.97
CA PHE A 222 7.68 5.84 8.80
C PHE A 222 7.87 5.47 10.28
N ASN A 223 7.24 6.21 11.17
CA ASN A 223 7.27 5.85 12.59
C ASN A 223 6.41 4.60 12.84
N ALA A 224 7.04 3.52 13.27
CA ALA A 224 6.39 2.25 13.60
C ALA A 224 5.26 2.39 14.66
N ARG A 225 5.32 3.44 15.50
CA ARG A 225 4.28 3.75 16.49
C ARG A 225 3.09 4.52 15.92
N ALA A 226 3.11 4.87 14.64
CA ALA A 226 1.97 5.52 13.98
C ALA A 226 0.93 4.45 13.61
N ILE A 227 0.05 4.11 14.55
CA ILE A 227 -1.03 3.15 14.29
C ILE A 227 -2.11 3.71 13.38
N TYR A 228 -2.21 5.03 13.27
CA TYR A 228 -3.09 5.77 12.40
C TYR A 228 -2.27 6.66 11.46
N TYR A 229 -2.68 6.78 10.19
CA TYR A 229 -1.89 7.42 9.14
C TYR A 229 -1.67 8.93 9.32
N ARG A 230 -2.67 9.64 9.87
CA ARG A 230 -2.66 11.11 9.92
C ARG A 230 -1.45 11.64 10.68
N ASN A 231 -0.74 12.58 10.05
CA ASN A 231 0.51 13.19 10.49
C ASN A 231 1.73 12.23 10.49
N ALA A 232 1.58 10.95 10.13
CA ALA A 232 2.71 10.05 9.99
C ALA A 232 3.60 10.41 8.78
N ASP A 233 2.99 10.91 7.73
CA ASP A 233 3.62 11.43 6.52
C ASP A 233 4.43 12.72 6.78
N ILE A 234 3.94 13.61 7.63
CA ILE A 234 4.68 14.80 8.08
C ILE A 234 5.95 14.38 8.80
N GLU A 235 5.85 13.46 9.79
CA GLU A 235 7.03 12.96 10.49
C GLU A 235 8.02 12.30 9.53
N PHE A 236 7.54 11.49 8.58
CA PHE A 236 8.36 10.83 7.60
C PHE A 236 9.09 11.83 6.68
N SER A 237 8.37 12.84 6.18
CA SER A 237 8.94 13.91 5.37
C SER A 237 10.08 14.63 6.11
N LEU A 238 9.87 14.98 7.38
CA LEU A 238 10.90 15.60 8.21
C LEU A 238 12.08 14.67 8.52
N ARG A 239 11.89 13.35 8.55
CA ARG A 239 12.99 12.38 8.62
C ARG A 239 13.83 12.41 7.35
N LEU A 240 13.19 12.43 6.17
CA LEU A 240 13.89 12.55 4.89
C LEU A 240 14.69 13.86 4.84
N LYS A 241 14.08 14.98 5.24
CA LYS A 241 14.77 16.29 5.32
C LYS A 241 15.95 16.25 6.31
N HIS A 242 15.79 15.60 7.45
CA HIS A 242 16.86 15.46 8.44
C HIS A 242 18.03 14.60 7.93
N ALA A 243 17.78 13.69 7.01
CA ALA A 243 18.79 12.92 6.28
C ALA A 243 19.33 13.67 5.04
N SER A 244 19.16 14.99 4.97
CA SER A 244 19.58 15.89 3.88
C SER A 244 18.84 15.64 2.55
N GLY A 245 17.64 15.06 2.58
CA GLY A 245 16.78 14.91 1.41
C GLY A 245 16.03 16.20 1.07
N HIS A 246 15.77 16.41 -0.21
CA HIS A 246 14.87 17.45 -0.72
C HIS A 246 13.56 16.84 -1.17
N LEU A 247 12.45 17.57 -0.97
CA LEU A 247 11.10 17.13 -1.28
C LEU A 247 10.45 18.09 -2.26
N LEU A 248 9.78 17.55 -3.29
CA LEU A 248 9.13 18.32 -4.35
C LEU A 248 7.62 18.08 -4.36
N GLN A 249 6.84 19.15 -4.28
CA GLN A 249 5.41 19.11 -4.58
C GLN A 249 5.18 19.45 -6.05
N MET A 250 4.42 18.61 -6.75
CA MET A 250 4.04 18.79 -8.15
C MET A 250 2.52 18.85 -8.29
N ASP A 251 2.07 19.55 -9.31
CA ASP A 251 0.69 19.42 -9.78
C ASP A 251 0.60 18.13 -10.63
N LEU A 252 -0.24 17.20 -10.20
CA LEU A 252 -0.37 15.87 -10.80
C LEU A 252 -1.84 15.61 -11.17
N PRO A 253 -2.12 14.84 -12.23
CA PRO A 253 -3.47 14.50 -12.65
C PRO A 253 -4.11 13.46 -11.71
N LEU A 254 -4.40 13.91 -10.50
CA LEU A 254 -4.96 13.10 -9.42
C LEU A 254 -6.20 13.78 -8.86
N GLU A 255 -7.14 12.98 -8.40
CA GLU A 255 -8.31 13.41 -7.65
C GLU A 255 -8.40 12.62 -6.36
N GLN A 256 -8.98 13.24 -5.34
CA GLN A 256 -9.27 12.57 -4.09
C GLN A 256 -10.78 12.49 -3.88
N GLY A 257 -11.26 11.26 -3.72
CA GLY A 257 -12.62 10.98 -3.29
C GLY A 257 -12.83 11.29 -1.81
N ARG A 258 -13.94 10.81 -1.25
CA ARG A 258 -14.18 10.89 0.19
C ARG A 258 -13.12 10.11 0.95
N HIS A 259 -12.43 10.78 1.82
CA HIS A 259 -11.42 10.15 2.67
C HIS A 259 -12.08 9.38 3.83
N HIS A 260 -12.58 8.17 3.52
CA HIS A 260 -13.32 7.33 4.48
C HIS A 260 -12.49 7.05 5.74
N GLY A 261 -11.20 6.76 5.61
CA GLY A 261 -10.31 6.56 6.75
C GLY A 261 -10.21 7.76 7.70
N TYR A 262 -10.65 8.96 7.28
CA TYR A 262 -10.77 10.13 8.14
C TYR A 262 -12.20 10.36 8.63
N TYR A 263 -13.16 10.42 7.70
CA TYR A 263 -14.53 10.83 8.02
C TYR A 263 -15.33 9.74 8.71
N ASP A 264 -15.03 8.48 8.46
CA ASP A 264 -15.81 7.34 8.95
C ASP A 264 -15.06 6.56 10.06
N THR A 265 -13.86 7.02 10.46
CA THR A 265 -13.17 6.58 11.67
C THR A 265 -13.70 7.29 12.90
N GLU A 266 -13.85 6.57 14.00
CA GLU A 266 -14.34 7.12 15.28
C GLU A 266 -13.48 8.33 15.71
N GLU A 267 -14.17 9.46 16.02
CA GLU A 267 -13.53 10.77 16.20
C GLU A 267 -12.52 10.78 17.34
N SER A 268 -12.87 10.19 18.49
CA SER A 268 -11.98 10.18 19.67
C SER A 268 -10.71 9.40 19.42
N PHE A 269 -10.79 8.27 18.70
CA PHE A 269 -9.63 7.49 18.27
C PHE A 269 -8.77 8.29 17.29
N ARG A 270 -9.41 8.81 16.23
CA ARG A 270 -8.76 9.60 15.18
C ARG A 270 -7.96 10.76 15.77
N ASP A 271 -8.59 11.55 16.63
CA ASP A 271 -7.99 12.75 17.20
C ASP A 271 -6.89 12.40 18.20
N ALA A 272 -7.09 11.38 19.04
CA ALA A 272 -6.07 10.90 19.97
C ALA A 272 -4.81 10.39 19.25
N GLN A 273 -4.98 9.60 18.17
CA GLN A 273 -3.83 9.07 17.43
C GLN A 273 -3.13 10.15 16.58
N SER A 274 -3.91 11.04 15.93
CA SER A 274 -3.36 12.18 15.21
C SER A 274 -2.54 13.08 16.12
N LYS A 275 -3.05 13.36 17.32
CA LYS A 275 -2.32 14.13 18.33
C LYS A 275 -1.03 13.45 18.76
N LYS A 276 -1.05 12.13 19.04
CA LYS A 276 0.16 11.38 19.40
C LYS A 276 1.23 11.44 18.30
N ASN A 277 0.81 11.32 17.04
CA ASN A 277 1.74 11.46 15.91
C ASN A 277 2.33 12.87 15.88
N TYR A 278 1.50 13.89 16.05
CA TYR A 278 1.94 15.29 16.02
C TYR A 278 2.84 15.66 17.20
N ASP A 279 2.53 15.20 18.42
CA ASP A 279 3.37 15.41 19.60
C ASP A 279 4.81 14.88 19.37
N ARG A 280 4.98 13.74 18.68
CA ARG A 280 6.29 13.19 18.31
C ARG A 280 7.05 14.08 17.33
N ILE A 281 6.33 14.70 16.38
CA ILE A 281 6.92 15.67 15.45
C ILE A 281 7.49 16.86 16.24
N LEU A 282 6.70 17.42 17.15
CA LEU A 282 7.10 18.54 17.95
C LEU A 282 8.27 18.20 18.88
N GLU A 283 8.25 17.04 19.52
CA GLU A 283 9.33 16.59 20.40
C GLU A 283 10.65 16.43 19.62
N ARG A 284 10.58 15.87 18.42
CA ARG A 284 11.77 15.49 17.65
C ARG A 284 12.33 16.60 16.79
N PHE A 285 11.48 17.44 16.19
CA PHE A 285 11.88 18.35 15.12
C PHE A 285 11.67 19.82 15.42
N ARG A 286 10.82 20.22 16.37
CA ARG A 286 10.59 21.63 16.69
C ARG A 286 11.90 22.37 16.90
N GLY A 287 12.05 23.51 16.22
CA GLY A 287 13.23 24.37 16.30
C GLY A 287 14.41 23.94 15.43
N LYS A 288 14.30 22.82 14.70
CA LYS A 288 15.36 22.38 13.76
C LYS A 288 15.18 23.05 12.39
N GLU A 289 15.17 24.37 12.35
CA GLU A 289 14.91 25.15 11.12
C GLU A 289 15.90 24.85 9.98
N ALA A 290 17.12 24.43 10.32
CA ALA A 290 18.15 24.10 9.33
C ALA A 290 17.78 22.95 8.38
N ILE A 291 16.77 22.11 8.74
CA ILE A 291 16.30 21.04 7.85
C ILE A 291 15.20 21.51 6.90
N LEU A 292 14.66 22.69 7.12
CA LEU A 292 13.51 23.20 6.35
C LEU A 292 13.96 23.76 5.01
N SER A 293 13.04 23.75 4.06
CA SER A 293 13.23 24.36 2.74
C SER A 293 13.36 25.89 2.85
N PRO A 294 14.04 26.54 1.90
CA PRO A 294 14.15 28.01 1.89
C PRO A 294 12.77 28.69 1.92
N ARG A 295 12.62 29.68 2.78
CA ARG A 295 11.41 30.52 2.88
C ARG A 295 11.52 31.64 1.85
N ARG A 296 10.81 31.53 0.72
CA ARG A 296 10.71 32.58 -0.30
C ARG A 296 9.25 32.84 -0.64
#